data_e868a90ec676c0ddb1ee05e766e88499
#
_entry.id   e868a90ec676c0ddb1ee05e766e88499
#
_cell.length_a   1.000
_cell.length_b   1.000
_cell.length_c   1.000
_cell.angle_alpha   90.00
_cell.angle_beta   90.00
_cell.angle_gamma   90.00
#
_symmetry.space_group_name_H-M   'P 1'
#
loop_
_entity.id
_entity.type
_entity.pdbx_description
1 polymer ?
#
loop_
_entity_poly.entity_id
_entity_poly.type
_entity_poly.pdbx_seq_one_letter_code
_entity_poly.pdbx_strand_id
1 'polypeptide(L)'
;MSVNETGELYHDQMIGMLERVWGDGWLSPGGPAEVARLLDGVDVNGKSVLDIGCGAGGIDTVLARTHGAAYVTGIDVEDTVLAHARARAEKAGLSAQIGILKVVPGPLPFPPQTFEIVFSKDSIVHIPDKHSLMRDVFRVLKPGGWFVASDWLIGHDNEPSPKMKAYIASEGLDFGMASPMRYADAMRSAGFEKVETRSRNAWYRDRAREELTLMKGSLYAEAVEKLGRDFVDHNIDIWSNMLPVLESGEHCPTHLRAWKPI
;
A
#
# COMPACT_ATOMS: atom_id res chain seq x y z
N MET A 1 2.86 -9.16 14.79
CA MET A 1 1.43 -9.50 14.64
C MET A 1 1.25 -11.00 14.78
N SER A 2 0.22 -11.46 15.47
CA SER A 2 -0.13 -12.88 15.47
C SER A 2 -0.96 -13.17 14.23
N VAL A 3 -0.53 -14.12 13.42
CA VAL A 3 -1.35 -14.73 12.36
C VAL A 3 -2.59 -15.30 13.04
N ASN A 4 -3.78 -15.08 12.46
CA ASN A 4 -5.00 -15.72 12.97
C ASN A 4 -4.95 -17.25 12.72
N GLU A 5 -5.99 -17.98 13.16
CA GLU A 5 -6.12 -19.44 12.93
C GLU A 5 -6.10 -19.84 11.45
N THR A 6 -6.38 -18.90 10.53
CA THR A 6 -6.36 -19.09 9.06
C THR A 6 -5.01 -18.75 8.43
N GLY A 7 -4.06 -18.20 9.18
CA GLY A 7 -2.77 -17.80 8.67
C GLY A 7 -2.74 -16.41 8.00
N GLU A 8 -3.83 -15.64 8.12
CA GLU A 8 -3.93 -14.29 7.54
C GLU A 8 -3.33 -13.22 8.45
N LEU A 9 -2.64 -12.24 7.85
CA LEU A 9 -2.02 -11.10 8.53
C LEU A 9 -3.03 -9.99 8.82
N TYR A 10 -3.94 -9.72 7.88
CA TYR A 10 -4.98 -8.69 7.98
C TYR A 10 -6.33 -9.29 8.38
N HIS A 11 -6.49 -9.69 9.64
CA HIS A 11 -7.76 -10.13 10.21
C HIS A 11 -8.66 -8.96 10.61
N ASP A 12 -9.95 -9.20 10.87
CA ASP A 12 -10.96 -8.14 11.15
C ASP A 12 -10.54 -7.18 12.27
N GLN A 13 -9.86 -7.66 13.31
CA GLN A 13 -9.40 -6.84 14.42
C GLN A 13 -8.32 -5.85 13.96
N MET A 14 -7.38 -6.30 13.09
CA MET A 14 -6.36 -5.44 12.50
C MET A 14 -7.00 -4.42 11.56
N ILE A 15 -7.86 -4.84 10.63
CA ILE A 15 -8.60 -3.95 9.75
C ILE A 15 -9.35 -2.89 10.59
N GLY A 16 -10.05 -3.34 11.63
CA GLY A 16 -10.78 -2.45 12.53
C GLY A 16 -9.89 -1.43 13.27
N MET A 17 -8.64 -1.78 13.60
CA MET A 17 -7.68 -0.83 14.19
C MET A 17 -7.21 0.19 13.16
N LEU A 18 -6.81 -0.27 11.98
CA LEU A 18 -6.29 0.60 10.92
C LEU A 18 -7.36 1.58 10.42
N GLU A 19 -8.60 1.12 10.25
CA GLU A 19 -9.71 1.99 9.86
C GLU A 19 -10.06 3.05 10.92
N ARG A 20 -9.82 2.78 12.21
CA ARG A 20 -9.97 3.80 13.27
C ARG A 20 -8.91 4.89 13.18
N VAL A 21 -7.70 4.52 12.79
CA VAL A 21 -6.58 5.47 12.65
C VAL A 21 -6.69 6.24 11.33
N TRP A 22 -7.03 5.58 10.23
CA TRP A 22 -6.91 6.14 8.88
C TRP A 22 -8.25 6.37 8.17
N GLY A 23 -9.35 5.88 8.73
CA GLY A 23 -10.69 6.01 8.17
C GLY A 23 -11.20 4.75 7.47
N ASP A 24 -12.52 4.69 7.27
CA ASP A 24 -13.22 3.54 6.68
C ASP A 24 -12.66 3.17 5.30
N GLY A 25 -12.15 1.96 5.15
CA GLY A 25 -11.54 1.40 3.93
C GLY A 25 -10.05 1.65 3.77
N TRP A 26 -9.39 2.30 4.73
CA TRP A 26 -7.98 2.65 4.62
C TRP A 26 -7.13 1.77 5.54
N LEU A 27 -6.18 1.05 4.92
CA LEU A 27 -5.19 0.23 5.62
C LEU A 27 -3.79 0.84 5.59
N SER A 28 -3.69 2.11 5.14
CA SER A 28 -2.47 2.91 5.13
C SER A 28 -2.79 4.40 5.15
N PRO A 29 -1.86 5.27 5.62
CA PRO A 29 -2.16 6.66 5.90
C PRO A 29 -2.37 7.52 4.65
N GLY A 30 -3.09 8.65 4.81
CA GLY A 30 -3.20 9.73 3.83
C GLY A 30 -4.49 9.80 3.04
N GLY A 31 -5.28 8.73 3.01
CA GLY A 31 -6.61 8.75 2.42
C GLY A 31 -6.67 9.26 0.97
N PRO A 32 -7.81 9.84 0.55
CA PRO A 32 -8.00 10.33 -0.82
C PRO A 32 -7.00 11.40 -1.24
N ALA A 33 -6.52 12.22 -0.30
CA ALA A 33 -5.57 13.29 -0.60
C ALA A 33 -4.20 12.75 -1.04
N GLU A 34 -3.74 11.64 -0.46
CA GLU A 34 -2.49 11.01 -0.85
C GLU A 34 -2.62 10.26 -2.17
N VAL A 35 -3.77 9.64 -2.45
CA VAL A 35 -4.07 9.07 -3.78
C VAL A 35 -4.03 10.15 -4.86
N ALA A 36 -4.68 11.30 -4.64
CA ALA A 36 -4.64 12.42 -5.58
C ALA A 36 -3.20 12.94 -5.81
N ARG A 37 -2.37 12.98 -4.77
CA ARG A 37 -0.96 13.38 -4.87
C ARG A 37 -0.11 12.37 -5.66
N LEU A 38 -0.37 11.08 -5.49
CA LEU A 38 0.26 10.01 -6.27
C LEU A 38 -0.06 10.13 -7.76
N LEU A 39 -1.30 10.48 -8.08
CA LEU A 39 -1.82 10.61 -9.44
C LEU A 39 -1.57 11.99 -10.05
N ASP A 40 -0.88 12.91 -9.37
CA ASP A 40 -0.60 14.25 -9.89
C ASP A 40 0.08 14.18 -11.27
N GLY A 41 -0.56 14.74 -12.30
CA GLY A 41 -0.12 14.66 -13.71
C GLY A 41 -0.35 13.33 -14.41
N VAL A 42 -1.06 12.37 -13.79
CA VAL A 42 -1.49 11.11 -14.42
C VAL A 42 -3.01 11.10 -14.53
N ASP A 43 -3.51 11.17 -15.75
CA ASP A 43 -4.95 11.12 -16.02
C ASP A 43 -5.47 9.68 -15.91
N VAL A 44 -6.43 9.45 -15.02
CA VAL A 44 -7.08 8.15 -14.74
C VAL A 44 -8.46 8.06 -15.40
N ASN A 45 -9.02 9.22 -15.80
CA ASN A 45 -10.39 9.28 -16.30
C ASN A 45 -10.59 8.39 -17.54
N GLY A 46 -11.59 7.54 -17.49
CA GLY A 46 -11.92 6.61 -18.58
C GLY A 46 -10.94 5.46 -18.77
N LYS A 47 -9.99 5.22 -17.87
CA LYS A 47 -8.93 4.21 -18.02
C LYS A 47 -9.18 2.96 -17.19
N SER A 48 -8.58 1.84 -17.64
CA SER A 48 -8.49 0.59 -16.90
C SER A 48 -7.31 0.66 -15.93
N VAL A 49 -7.57 0.39 -14.65
CA VAL A 49 -6.59 0.44 -13.56
C VAL A 49 -6.46 -0.94 -12.93
N LEU A 50 -5.23 -1.39 -12.68
CA LEU A 50 -4.92 -2.48 -11.76
C LEU A 50 -4.44 -1.88 -10.44
N ASP A 51 -5.06 -2.25 -9.31
CA ASP A 51 -4.57 -1.92 -7.97
C ASP A 51 -3.96 -3.18 -7.31
N ILE A 52 -2.64 -3.16 -7.10
CA ILE A 52 -1.89 -4.28 -6.51
C ILE A 52 -1.85 -4.10 -4.98
N GLY A 53 -2.48 -5.03 -4.26
CA GLY A 53 -2.69 -4.96 -2.82
C GLY A 53 -3.80 -3.98 -2.48
N CYS A 54 -4.98 -4.21 -3.01
CA CYS A 54 -6.14 -3.31 -2.86
C CYS A 54 -6.69 -3.23 -1.43
N GLY A 55 -6.28 -4.16 -0.56
CA GLY A 55 -6.71 -4.20 0.83
C GLY A 55 -8.24 -4.16 0.96
N ALA A 56 -8.74 -3.28 1.82
CA ALA A 56 -10.18 -3.13 2.09
C ALA A 56 -10.94 -2.29 1.04
N GLY A 57 -10.34 -1.93 -0.10
CA GLY A 57 -11.00 -1.33 -1.26
C GLY A 57 -11.27 0.18 -1.18
N GLY A 58 -10.69 0.88 -0.21
CA GLY A 58 -10.84 2.33 -0.10
C GLY A 58 -10.26 3.06 -1.31
N ILE A 59 -9.10 2.63 -1.77
CA ILE A 59 -8.40 3.17 -2.94
C ILE A 59 -9.20 2.91 -4.21
N ASP A 60 -9.67 1.67 -4.43
CA ASP A 60 -10.47 1.31 -5.61
C ASP A 60 -11.70 2.21 -5.75
N THR A 61 -12.37 2.48 -4.62
CA THR A 61 -13.53 3.38 -4.57
C THR A 61 -13.16 4.81 -4.99
N VAL A 62 -12.01 5.31 -4.55
CA VAL A 62 -11.52 6.65 -4.91
C VAL A 62 -11.09 6.72 -6.38
N LEU A 63 -10.40 5.71 -6.89
CA LEU A 63 -10.01 5.61 -8.30
C LEU A 63 -11.23 5.62 -9.22
N ALA A 64 -12.26 4.84 -8.89
CA ALA A 64 -13.49 4.78 -9.68
C ALA A 64 -14.34 6.07 -9.57
N ARG A 65 -14.65 6.50 -8.32
CA ARG A 65 -15.63 7.58 -8.09
C ARG A 65 -15.03 8.98 -8.28
N THR A 66 -13.82 9.19 -7.77
CA THR A 66 -13.21 10.53 -7.72
C THR A 66 -12.34 10.80 -8.94
N HIS A 67 -11.59 9.80 -9.39
CA HIS A 67 -10.69 9.94 -10.54
C HIS A 67 -11.28 9.44 -11.85
N GLY A 68 -12.51 8.87 -11.83
CA GLY A 68 -13.24 8.52 -13.04
C GLY A 68 -12.66 7.32 -13.81
N ALA A 69 -11.95 6.41 -13.16
CA ALA A 69 -11.50 5.17 -13.80
C ALA A 69 -12.70 4.44 -14.44
N ALA A 70 -12.54 3.98 -15.67
CA ALA A 70 -13.59 3.21 -16.35
C ALA A 70 -13.80 1.87 -15.66
N TYR A 71 -12.72 1.24 -15.25
CA TYR A 71 -12.76 -0.02 -14.49
C TYR A 71 -11.51 -0.14 -13.62
N VAL A 72 -11.69 -0.53 -12.36
CA VAL A 72 -10.62 -0.84 -11.41
C VAL A 72 -10.63 -2.34 -11.14
N THR A 73 -9.48 -2.98 -11.30
CA THR A 73 -9.25 -4.37 -10.88
C THR A 73 -8.38 -4.33 -9.64
N GLY A 74 -8.97 -4.53 -8.47
CA GLY A 74 -8.25 -4.68 -7.20
C GLY A 74 -7.83 -6.14 -7.00
N ILE A 75 -6.57 -6.36 -6.66
CA ILE A 75 -6.05 -7.70 -6.33
C ILE A 75 -5.41 -7.72 -4.96
N ASP A 76 -5.62 -8.81 -4.23
CA ASP A 76 -4.96 -9.07 -2.96
C ASP A 76 -4.81 -10.59 -2.76
N VAL A 77 -3.99 -10.99 -1.78
CA VAL A 77 -3.74 -12.41 -1.45
C VAL A 77 -4.62 -12.89 -0.30
N GLU A 78 -5.21 -11.99 0.50
CA GLU A 78 -5.94 -12.30 1.72
C GLU A 78 -7.46 -12.23 1.54
N ASP A 79 -8.16 -13.30 1.94
CA ASP A 79 -9.61 -13.38 1.77
C ASP A 79 -10.37 -12.36 2.62
N THR A 80 -9.89 -12.08 3.83
CA THR A 80 -10.56 -11.16 4.75
C THR A 80 -10.61 -9.74 4.18
N VAL A 81 -9.48 -9.18 3.72
CA VAL A 81 -9.48 -7.84 3.13
C VAL A 81 -10.30 -7.78 1.85
N LEU A 82 -10.26 -8.85 1.02
CA LEU A 82 -11.05 -8.92 -0.21
C LEU A 82 -12.56 -8.97 0.06
N ALA A 83 -12.99 -9.59 1.17
CA ALA A 83 -14.40 -9.56 1.58
C ALA A 83 -14.83 -8.12 1.93
N HIS A 84 -14.01 -7.37 2.68
CA HIS A 84 -14.25 -5.95 2.98
C HIS A 84 -14.28 -5.10 1.70
N ALA A 85 -13.35 -5.32 0.75
CA ALA A 85 -13.29 -4.60 -0.51
C ALA A 85 -14.55 -4.81 -1.36
N ARG A 86 -15.03 -6.06 -1.48
CA ARG A 86 -16.28 -6.37 -2.21
C ARG A 86 -17.50 -5.71 -1.56
N ALA A 87 -17.65 -5.83 -0.24
CA ALA A 87 -18.73 -5.20 0.49
C ALA A 87 -18.73 -3.67 0.35
N ARG A 88 -17.54 -3.06 0.32
CA ARG A 88 -17.35 -1.62 0.09
C ARG A 88 -17.77 -1.21 -1.31
N ALA A 89 -17.33 -1.92 -2.35
CA ALA A 89 -17.72 -1.66 -3.73
C ALA A 89 -19.24 -1.77 -3.92
N GLU A 90 -19.88 -2.76 -3.31
CA GLU A 90 -21.34 -2.94 -3.32
C GLU A 90 -22.05 -1.79 -2.60
N LYS A 91 -21.66 -1.47 -1.36
CA LYS A 91 -22.20 -0.36 -0.58
C LYS A 91 -22.06 0.99 -1.30
N ALA A 92 -20.97 1.14 -2.05
CA ALA A 92 -20.72 2.33 -2.85
C ALA A 92 -21.52 2.38 -4.17
N GLY A 93 -22.19 1.29 -4.58
CA GLY A 93 -22.88 1.18 -5.87
C GLY A 93 -21.91 1.09 -7.05
N LEU A 94 -20.69 0.59 -6.83
CA LEU A 94 -19.60 0.56 -7.83
C LEU A 94 -19.26 -0.86 -8.31
N SER A 95 -20.05 -1.88 -7.99
CA SER A 95 -19.79 -3.27 -8.37
C SER A 95 -19.68 -3.50 -9.89
N ALA A 96 -20.21 -2.60 -10.70
CA ALA A 96 -20.06 -2.65 -12.16
C ALA A 96 -18.73 -2.03 -12.65
N GLN A 97 -18.04 -1.28 -11.80
CA GLN A 97 -16.80 -0.56 -12.13
C GLN A 97 -15.56 -1.08 -11.35
N ILE A 98 -15.78 -1.89 -10.31
CA ILE A 98 -14.72 -2.44 -9.47
C ILE A 98 -14.84 -3.96 -9.43
N GLY A 99 -13.81 -4.65 -9.95
CA GLY A 99 -13.64 -6.08 -9.81
C GLY A 99 -12.59 -6.41 -8.77
N ILE A 100 -12.93 -7.26 -7.80
CA ILE A 100 -12.05 -7.68 -6.70
C ILE A 100 -11.67 -9.14 -6.87
N LEU A 101 -10.37 -9.42 -7.04
CA LEU A 101 -9.86 -10.75 -7.33
C LEU A 101 -8.83 -11.19 -6.30
N LYS A 102 -8.96 -12.44 -5.84
CA LYS A 102 -7.90 -13.11 -5.08
C LYS A 102 -6.81 -13.58 -6.03
N VAL A 103 -5.56 -13.33 -5.65
CA VAL A 103 -4.39 -13.86 -6.35
C VAL A 103 -3.52 -14.66 -5.39
N VAL A 104 -2.58 -15.43 -5.93
CA VAL A 104 -1.52 -16.07 -5.16
C VAL A 104 -0.21 -15.35 -5.41
N PRO A 105 0.75 -15.35 -4.46
CA PRO A 105 2.07 -14.79 -4.70
C PRO A 105 2.72 -15.37 -5.96
N GLY A 106 3.19 -14.51 -6.84
CA GLY A 106 3.77 -14.91 -8.13
C GLY A 106 3.50 -13.89 -9.24
N PRO A 107 3.62 -14.30 -10.50
CA PRO A 107 3.33 -13.44 -11.64
C PRO A 107 1.88 -12.96 -11.65
N LEU A 108 1.66 -11.72 -12.11
CA LEU A 108 0.31 -11.15 -12.26
C LEU A 108 -0.52 -11.97 -13.25
N PRO A 109 -1.73 -12.45 -12.87
CA PRO A 109 -2.51 -13.39 -13.69
C PRO A 109 -3.30 -12.69 -14.82
N PHE A 110 -2.67 -11.73 -15.49
CA PHE A 110 -3.27 -10.95 -16.55
C PHE A 110 -2.48 -11.05 -17.85
N PRO A 111 -3.13 -10.99 -19.02
CA PRO A 111 -2.45 -10.90 -20.31
C PRO A 111 -1.55 -9.65 -20.40
N PRO A 112 -0.57 -9.65 -21.31
CA PRO A 112 0.19 -8.44 -21.63
C PRO A 112 -0.75 -7.31 -22.10
N GLN A 113 -0.37 -6.06 -21.82
CA GLN A 113 -1.05 -4.85 -22.32
C GLN A 113 -2.56 -4.79 -21.96
N THR A 114 -2.89 -5.14 -20.72
CA THR A 114 -4.28 -5.13 -20.23
C THR A 114 -4.68 -3.78 -19.66
N PHE A 115 -3.79 -3.13 -18.90
CA PHE A 115 -4.11 -1.94 -18.12
C PHE A 115 -3.44 -0.68 -18.69
N GLU A 116 -4.11 0.47 -18.56
CA GLU A 116 -3.51 1.78 -18.81
C GLU A 116 -2.73 2.28 -17.59
N ILE A 117 -3.15 1.88 -16.39
CA ILE A 117 -2.50 2.27 -15.15
C ILE A 117 -2.34 1.03 -14.26
N VAL A 118 -1.17 0.88 -13.66
CA VAL A 118 -0.93 0.00 -12.52
C VAL A 118 -0.66 0.87 -11.32
N PHE A 119 -1.48 0.72 -10.30
CA PHE A 119 -1.41 1.43 -9.04
C PHE A 119 -1.05 0.48 -7.91
N SER A 120 -0.38 0.95 -6.87
CA SER A 120 -0.21 0.24 -5.61
C SER A 120 0.07 1.23 -4.49
N LYS A 121 -0.41 0.95 -3.28
CA LYS A 121 -0.12 1.79 -2.13
C LYS A 121 0.22 0.98 -0.89
N ASP A 122 1.49 1.09 -0.47
CA ASP A 122 2.03 0.53 0.77
C ASP A 122 1.80 -0.99 0.90
N SER A 123 1.93 -1.71 -0.22
CA SER A 123 1.67 -3.15 -0.34
C SER A 123 2.82 -3.93 -1.00
N ILE A 124 3.46 -3.35 -2.03
CA ILE A 124 4.51 -4.08 -2.77
C ILE A 124 5.80 -4.26 -1.97
N VAL A 125 5.89 -3.70 -0.76
CA VAL A 125 6.94 -4.01 0.23
C VAL A 125 7.01 -5.50 0.53
N HIS A 126 5.89 -6.21 0.46
CA HIS A 126 5.79 -7.66 0.67
C HIS A 126 6.31 -8.51 -0.50
N ILE A 127 6.68 -7.89 -1.62
CA ILE A 127 7.20 -8.59 -2.81
C ILE A 127 8.72 -8.38 -2.90
N PRO A 128 9.57 -9.37 -2.46
CA PRO A 128 11.01 -9.13 -2.32
C PRO A 128 11.70 -8.89 -3.66
N ASP A 129 11.36 -9.63 -4.72
CA ASP A 129 11.98 -9.50 -6.05
C ASP A 129 11.35 -8.32 -6.83
N LYS A 130 11.90 -7.13 -6.61
CA LYS A 130 11.47 -5.91 -7.29
C LYS A 130 11.70 -5.94 -8.80
N HIS A 131 12.73 -6.65 -9.26
CA HIS A 131 12.99 -6.79 -10.71
C HIS A 131 11.93 -7.65 -11.39
N SER A 132 11.55 -8.78 -10.81
CA SER A 132 10.46 -9.61 -11.33
C SER A 132 9.14 -8.86 -11.30
N LEU A 133 8.83 -8.17 -10.20
CA LEU A 133 7.64 -7.35 -10.08
C LEU A 133 7.58 -6.29 -11.19
N MET A 134 8.64 -5.51 -11.39
CA MET A 134 8.64 -4.43 -12.40
C MET A 134 8.57 -4.94 -13.82
N ARG A 135 9.20 -6.10 -14.15
CA ARG A 135 9.00 -6.75 -15.45
C ARG A 135 7.56 -7.14 -15.68
N ASP A 136 6.90 -7.64 -14.66
CA ASP A 136 5.51 -8.10 -14.76
C ASP A 136 4.53 -6.93 -14.85
N VAL A 137 4.75 -5.87 -14.06
CA VAL A 137 4.02 -4.59 -14.18
C VAL A 137 4.19 -4.00 -15.58
N PHE A 138 5.42 -3.98 -16.11
CA PHE A 138 5.68 -3.52 -17.48
C PHE A 138 4.93 -4.36 -18.53
N ARG A 139 4.89 -5.67 -18.35
CA ARG A 139 4.20 -6.60 -19.24
C ARG A 139 2.69 -6.32 -19.31
N VAL A 140 2.04 -6.16 -18.17
CA VAL A 140 0.59 -5.97 -18.11
C VAL A 140 0.13 -4.55 -18.47
N LEU A 141 1.02 -3.56 -18.42
CA LEU A 141 0.74 -2.21 -18.87
C LEU A 141 0.68 -2.12 -20.40
N LYS A 142 -0.28 -1.36 -20.91
CA LYS A 142 -0.33 -0.94 -22.31
C LYS A 142 0.82 0.03 -22.62
N PRO A 143 1.30 0.11 -23.88
CA PRO A 143 2.15 1.22 -24.31
C PRO A 143 1.51 2.58 -23.97
N GLY A 144 2.30 3.53 -23.49
CA GLY A 144 1.81 4.83 -22.97
C GLY A 144 1.24 4.79 -21.56
N GLY A 145 1.17 3.62 -20.93
CA GLY A 145 0.63 3.44 -19.57
C GLY A 145 1.59 3.86 -18.47
N TRP A 146 1.05 4.03 -17.27
CA TRP A 146 1.80 4.47 -16.09
C TRP A 146 1.77 3.42 -14.97
N PHE A 147 2.92 3.24 -14.35
CA PHE A 147 3.04 2.68 -13.01
C PHE A 147 3.12 3.83 -12.00
N VAL A 148 2.28 3.79 -10.97
CA VAL A 148 2.21 4.79 -9.90
C VAL A 148 2.07 4.08 -8.57
N ALA A 149 3.00 4.28 -7.63
CA ALA A 149 2.90 3.66 -6.33
C ALA A 149 3.43 4.54 -5.20
N SER A 150 2.95 4.27 -3.98
CA SER A 150 3.62 4.57 -2.73
C SER A 150 4.04 3.27 -2.09
N ASP A 151 5.21 3.25 -1.46
CA ASP A 151 5.61 2.05 -0.73
C ASP A 151 6.56 2.38 0.42
N TRP A 152 6.67 1.43 1.35
CA TRP A 152 7.52 1.53 2.53
C TRP A 152 8.93 1.04 2.19
N LEU A 153 9.84 1.98 2.00
CA LEU A 153 11.21 1.73 1.58
C LEU A 153 12.19 1.91 2.74
N ILE A 154 13.38 1.34 2.56
CA ILE A 154 14.55 1.65 3.36
C ILE A 154 15.45 2.64 2.60
N GLY A 155 16.01 3.63 3.31
CA GLY A 155 16.77 4.73 2.66
C GLY A 155 18.13 4.35 2.08
N HIS A 156 18.56 3.08 2.21
CA HIS A 156 19.88 2.59 1.78
C HIS A 156 19.85 1.10 1.43
N ASP A 157 20.92 0.60 0.82
CA ASP A 157 21.10 -0.83 0.48
C ASP A 157 22.03 -1.58 1.46
N ASN A 158 22.40 -0.95 2.57
CA ASN A 158 23.19 -1.56 3.63
C ASN A 158 22.31 -2.43 4.54
N GLU A 159 22.96 -3.18 5.43
CA GLU A 159 22.27 -3.90 6.51
C GLU A 159 21.43 -2.92 7.35
N PRO A 160 20.15 -3.24 7.64
CA PRO A 160 19.31 -2.40 8.48
C PRO A 160 19.89 -2.19 9.88
N SER A 161 19.74 -0.99 10.42
CA SER A 161 20.15 -0.68 11.78
C SER A 161 19.43 -1.56 12.82
N PRO A 162 19.97 -1.69 14.05
CA PRO A 162 19.25 -2.41 15.10
C PRO A 162 17.83 -1.88 15.36
N LYS A 163 17.62 -0.56 15.25
CA LYS A 163 16.28 0.05 15.38
C LYS A 163 15.36 -0.34 14.25
N MET A 164 15.86 -0.34 13.01
CA MET A 164 15.07 -0.75 11.83
C MET A 164 14.72 -2.23 11.91
N LYS A 165 15.64 -3.09 12.33
CA LYS A 165 15.34 -4.52 12.58
C LYS A 165 14.29 -4.72 13.65
N ALA A 166 14.36 -3.96 14.75
CA ALA A 166 13.36 -4.02 15.80
C ALA A 166 11.98 -3.57 15.32
N TYR A 167 11.92 -2.51 14.51
CA TYR A 167 10.68 -2.05 13.88
C TYR A 167 10.10 -3.13 12.96
N ILE A 168 10.88 -3.64 12.00
CA ILE A 168 10.43 -4.71 11.08
C ILE A 168 9.94 -5.94 11.85
N ALA A 169 10.67 -6.34 12.91
CA ALA A 169 10.25 -7.47 13.74
C ALA A 169 8.95 -7.20 14.51
N SER A 170 8.71 -5.96 14.96
CA SER A 170 7.47 -5.59 15.66
C SER A 170 6.25 -5.58 14.74
N GLU A 171 6.42 -5.30 13.45
CA GLU A 171 5.34 -5.40 12.47
C GLU A 171 4.88 -6.85 12.29
N GLY A 172 5.77 -7.83 12.43
CA GLY A 172 5.46 -9.24 12.22
C GLY A 172 5.08 -9.58 10.77
N LEU A 173 5.38 -8.68 9.86
CA LEU A 173 5.17 -8.81 8.42
C LEU A 173 6.53 -9.06 7.75
N ASP A 174 6.57 -9.93 6.75
CA ASP A 174 7.78 -10.15 5.94
C ASP A 174 8.01 -8.97 5.00
N PHE A 175 8.65 -7.91 5.51
CA PHE A 175 8.99 -6.75 4.71
C PHE A 175 10.22 -7.00 3.84
N GLY A 176 10.01 -7.13 2.54
CA GLY A 176 11.06 -7.08 1.53
C GLY A 176 11.43 -5.65 1.15
N MET A 177 11.78 -4.80 2.14
CA MET A 177 12.11 -3.41 1.90
C MET A 177 13.31 -3.27 0.94
N ALA A 178 13.18 -2.36 -0.02
CA ALA A 178 14.24 -2.00 -0.94
C ALA A 178 14.45 -0.48 -0.91
N SER A 179 15.63 -0.03 -1.35
CA SER A 179 15.91 1.40 -1.46
C SER A 179 15.20 2.03 -2.66
N PRO A 180 15.02 3.37 -2.67
CA PRO A 180 14.55 4.08 -3.85
C PRO A 180 15.41 3.80 -5.09
N MET A 181 16.72 3.58 -4.91
CA MET A 181 17.64 3.26 -5.98
C MET A 181 17.34 1.88 -6.58
N ARG A 182 17.14 0.85 -5.75
CA ARG A 182 16.78 -0.50 -6.22
C ARG A 182 15.45 -0.52 -6.97
N TYR A 183 14.45 0.23 -6.51
CA TYR A 183 13.19 0.38 -7.24
C TYR A 183 13.39 1.07 -8.60
N ALA A 184 14.17 2.17 -8.62
CA ALA A 184 14.45 2.90 -9.86
C ALA A 184 15.22 2.01 -10.86
N ASP A 185 16.18 1.22 -10.40
CA ASP A 185 16.94 0.29 -11.25
C ASP A 185 16.04 -0.85 -11.76
N ALA A 186 15.15 -1.39 -10.92
CA ALA A 186 14.20 -2.42 -11.34
C ALA A 186 13.23 -1.88 -12.42
N MET A 187 12.70 -0.66 -12.24
CA MET A 187 11.86 0.00 -13.23
C MET A 187 12.60 0.23 -14.56
N ARG A 188 13.81 0.81 -14.53
CA ARG A 188 14.62 1.03 -15.74
C ARG A 188 14.98 -0.27 -16.45
N SER A 189 15.39 -1.30 -15.68
CA SER A 189 15.73 -2.62 -16.21
C SER A 189 14.55 -3.32 -16.88
N ALA A 190 13.32 -3.02 -16.45
CA ALA A 190 12.10 -3.53 -17.08
C ALA A 190 11.73 -2.79 -18.39
N GLY A 191 12.38 -1.65 -18.69
CA GLY A 191 12.14 -0.85 -19.90
C GLY A 191 11.29 0.40 -19.67
N PHE A 192 11.01 0.75 -18.42
CA PHE A 192 10.32 2.00 -18.11
C PHE A 192 11.18 3.23 -18.38
N GLU A 193 10.52 4.27 -18.84
CA GLU A 193 11.06 5.63 -18.95
C GLU A 193 10.40 6.55 -17.90
N LYS A 194 10.86 7.81 -17.81
CA LYS A 194 10.35 8.82 -16.86
C LYS A 194 10.26 8.27 -15.42
N VAL A 195 11.29 7.51 -15.03
CA VAL A 195 11.37 6.90 -13.70
C VAL A 195 11.64 7.97 -12.66
N GLU A 196 10.73 8.13 -11.72
CA GLU A 196 10.82 9.09 -10.63
C GLU A 196 10.65 8.39 -9.28
N THR A 197 11.43 8.82 -8.30
CA THR A 197 11.26 8.45 -6.89
C THR A 197 11.21 9.73 -6.06
N ARG A 198 10.19 9.87 -5.22
CA ARG A 198 10.00 11.06 -4.39
C ARG A 198 9.81 10.66 -2.94
N SER A 199 10.79 10.96 -2.09
CA SER A 199 10.67 10.69 -0.67
C SER A 199 9.45 11.39 -0.05
N ARG A 200 8.72 10.65 0.77
CA ARG A 200 7.60 11.14 1.58
C ARG A 200 7.91 11.04 3.07
N ASN A 201 9.16 10.74 3.44
CA ASN A 201 9.57 10.50 4.82
C ASN A 201 9.14 11.62 5.78
N ALA A 202 9.35 12.89 5.44
CA ALA A 202 8.97 14.00 6.33
C ALA A 202 7.47 14.02 6.62
N TRP A 203 6.63 13.77 5.61
CA TRP A 203 5.17 13.71 5.76
C TRP A 203 4.75 12.50 6.58
N TYR A 204 5.29 11.31 6.31
CA TYR A 204 4.98 10.08 7.06
C TYR A 204 5.42 10.20 8.54
N ARG A 205 6.60 10.77 8.80
CA ARG A 205 7.06 11.05 10.15
C ARG A 205 6.09 11.93 10.94
N ASP A 206 5.59 13.00 10.32
CA ASP A 206 4.66 13.90 10.98
C ASP A 206 3.30 13.22 11.20
N ARG A 207 2.83 12.43 10.24
CA ARG A 207 1.63 11.58 10.40
C ARG A 207 1.80 10.55 11.51
N ALA A 208 2.91 9.81 11.54
CA ALA A 208 3.18 8.83 12.58
C ALA A 208 3.16 9.41 14.00
N ARG A 209 3.65 10.65 14.18
CA ARG A 209 3.55 11.36 15.47
C ARG A 209 2.13 11.69 15.86
N GLU A 210 1.33 12.18 14.91
CA GLU A 210 -0.08 12.49 15.13
C GLU A 210 -0.88 11.22 15.45
N GLU A 211 -0.66 10.16 14.68
CA GLU A 211 -1.31 8.87 14.85
C GLU A 211 -0.96 8.25 16.21
N LEU A 212 0.31 8.24 16.58
CA LEU A 212 0.75 7.76 17.90
C LEU A 212 0.13 8.57 19.05
N THR A 213 -0.02 9.88 18.87
CA THR A 213 -0.69 10.75 19.84
C THR A 213 -2.17 10.42 19.95
N LEU A 214 -2.83 10.19 18.80
CA LEU A 214 -4.24 9.78 18.73
C LEU A 214 -4.46 8.44 19.43
N MET A 215 -3.63 7.44 19.12
CA MET A 215 -3.72 6.08 19.68
C MET A 215 -3.49 6.05 21.19
N LYS A 216 -2.54 6.83 21.71
CA LYS A 216 -2.27 6.97 23.15
C LYS A 216 -3.29 7.86 23.88
N GLY A 217 -4.06 8.65 23.17
CA GLY A 217 -4.98 9.65 23.67
C GLY A 217 -6.44 9.32 23.43
N SER A 218 -7.09 10.10 22.58
CA SER A 218 -8.54 10.08 22.40
C SER A 218 -9.09 8.77 21.83
N LEU A 219 -8.31 8.02 21.06
CA LEU A 219 -8.73 6.75 20.48
C LEU A 219 -8.56 5.57 21.45
N TYR A 220 -7.69 5.68 22.47
CA TYR A 220 -7.25 4.55 23.29
C TYR A 220 -8.41 3.78 23.94
N ALA A 221 -9.27 4.48 24.68
CA ALA A 221 -10.33 3.85 25.47
C ALA A 221 -11.33 3.09 24.58
N GLU A 222 -11.75 3.69 23.46
CA GLU A 222 -12.66 3.05 22.51
C GLU A 222 -12.01 1.85 21.82
N ALA A 223 -10.74 1.98 21.41
CA ALA A 223 -10.01 0.91 20.78
C ALA A 223 -9.84 -0.29 21.73
N VAL A 224 -9.47 -0.05 22.98
CA VAL A 224 -9.34 -1.10 24.02
C VAL A 224 -10.66 -1.82 24.27
N GLU A 225 -11.78 -1.08 24.34
CA GLU A 225 -13.11 -1.67 24.52
C GLU A 225 -13.47 -2.64 23.38
N LYS A 226 -13.13 -2.29 22.14
CA LYS A 226 -13.54 -3.04 20.95
C LYS A 226 -12.55 -4.11 20.52
N LEU A 227 -11.26 -3.87 20.72
CA LEU A 227 -10.19 -4.71 20.16
C LEU A 227 -9.36 -5.43 21.23
N GLY A 228 -9.52 -5.06 22.49
CA GLY A 228 -8.74 -5.59 23.60
C GLY A 228 -7.44 -4.82 23.86
N ARG A 229 -7.06 -4.74 25.14
CA ARG A 229 -5.91 -3.95 25.60
C ARG A 229 -4.59 -4.42 24.98
N ASP A 230 -4.28 -5.70 25.07
CA ASP A 230 -2.99 -6.23 24.63
C ASP A 230 -2.75 -5.99 23.14
N PHE A 231 -3.82 -6.08 22.33
CA PHE A 231 -3.75 -5.78 20.91
C PHE A 231 -3.49 -4.31 20.62
N VAL A 232 -4.19 -3.40 21.33
CA VAL A 232 -4.00 -1.94 21.16
C VAL A 232 -2.62 -1.51 21.63
N ASP A 233 -2.16 -1.99 22.78
CA ASP A 233 -0.84 -1.67 23.33
C ASP A 233 0.27 -2.17 22.39
N HIS A 234 0.12 -3.37 21.80
CA HIS A 234 1.06 -3.88 20.80
C HIS A 234 1.13 -2.98 19.55
N ASN A 235 -0.02 -2.50 19.05
CA ASN A 235 -0.02 -1.56 17.93
C ASN A 235 0.65 -0.22 18.28
N ILE A 236 0.44 0.28 19.49
CA ILE A 236 1.14 1.47 19.98
C ILE A 236 2.67 1.25 20.01
N ASP A 237 3.13 0.07 20.38
CA ASP A 237 4.55 -0.29 20.37
C ASP A 237 5.11 -0.32 18.94
N ILE A 238 4.36 -0.83 17.96
CA ILE A 238 4.75 -0.79 16.54
C ILE A 238 5.00 0.65 16.08
N TRP A 239 4.03 1.58 16.29
CA TRP A 239 4.22 3.00 15.95
C TRP A 239 5.35 3.66 16.72
N SER A 240 5.55 3.27 17.99
CA SER A 240 6.65 3.76 18.82
C SER A 240 8.02 3.30 18.30
N ASN A 241 8.12 2.09 17.71
CA ASN A 241 9.30 1.58 17.04
C ASN A 241 9.53 2.20 15.65
N MET A 242 8.44 2.50 14.92
CA MET A 242 8.48 3.11 13.59
C MET A 242 8.99 4.55 13.63
N LEU A 243 8.58 5.34 14.61
CA LEU A 243 8.89 6.77 14.65
C LEU A 243 10.39 7.07 14.65
N PRO A 244 11.27 6.43 15.47
CA PRO A 244 12.69 6.67 15.43
C PRO A 244 13.38 6.36 14.09
N VAL A 245 12.91 5.38 13.35
CA VAL A 245 13.46 5.03 12.03
C VAL A 245 12.96 5.95 10.93
N LEU A 246 11.76 6.53 11.06
CA LEU A 246 11.32 7.65 10.25
C LEU A 246 12.12 8.93 10.54
N GLU A 247 12.42 9.21 11.81
CA GLU A 247 13.20 10.37 12.23
C GLU A 247 14.65 10.32 11.75
N SER A 248 15.25 9.14 11.72
CA SER A 248 16.60 8.96 11.17
C SER A 248 16.63 9.02 9.63
N GLY A 249 15.49 8.88 8.96
CA GLY A 249 15.39 8.75 7.51
C GLY A 249 15.70 7.36 7.00
N GLU A 250 15.97 6.39 7.87
CA GLU A 250 16.22 5.01 7.47
C GLU A 250 14.95 4.34 6.94
N HIS A 251 13.81 4.52 7.62
CA HIS A 251 12.52 4.24 7.01
C HIS A 251 12.16 5.39 6.06
N CYS A 252 12.04 5.09 4.78
CA CYS A 252 11.93 6.09 3.73
C CYS A 252 10.72 5.85 2.81
N PRO A 253 9.48 6.02 3.31
CA PRO A 253 8.30 5.93 2.46
C PRO A 253 8.44 6.83 1.24
N THR A 254 8.16 6.28 0.06
CA THR A 254 8.53 6.91 -1.21
C THR A 254 7.44 6.72 -2.26
N HIS A 255 7.12 7.79 -2.97
CA HIS A 255 6.34 7.71 -4.19
C HIS A 255 7.22 7.23 -5.35
N LEU A 256 6.69 6.31 -6.12
CA LEU A 256 7.32 5.69 -7.28
C LEU A 256 6.45 5.96 -8.50
N ARG A 257 7.08 6.38 -9.59
CA ARG A 257 6.39 6.63 -10.85
C ARG A 257 7.26 6.19 -12.01
N ALA A 258 6.66 5.56 -13.00
CA ALA A 258 7.34 5.20 -14.23
C ALA A 258 6.35 5.10 -15.40
N TRP A 259 6.81 5.43 -16.61
CA TRP A 259 6.02 5.42 -17.82
C TRP A 259 6.50 4.34 -18.78
N LYS A 260 5.58 3.57 -19.32
CA LYS A 260 5.88 2.61 -20.39
C LYS A 260 5.86 3.32 -21.74
N PRO A 261 6.97 3.33 -22.50
CA PRO A 261 7.00 3.97 -23.82
C PRO A 261 6.01 3.34 -24.80
N ILE A 262 5.66 4.13 -25.85
CA ILE A 262 4.73 3.75 -26.92
C ILE A 262 5.39 2.78 -27.89
#